data_3fc9de580dc93e784e6e70772811fabc
#
_entry.id   3fc9de580dc93e784e6e70772811fabc
#
_cell.length_a   1.000
_cell.length_b   1.000
_cell.length_c   1.000
_cell.angle_alpha   90.00
_cell.angle_beta   90.00
_cell.angle_gamma   90.00
#
_symmetry.space_group_name_H-M   'P 1'
#
loop_
_entity.id
_entity.type
_entity.pdbx_description
1 polymer ?
#
loop_
_entity_poly.entity_id
_entity_poly.type
_entity_poly.pdbx_seq_one_letter_code
_entity_poly.pdbx_strand_id
1 'polypeptide(L)'
;ALHAQGGQALVQICDSHDLAALTDSAWDTRVDTLIKALPNVDAWEVGNEIGGDWLGAGPVAKAQRAAKAVRERTSATTVLTLYYQLGQADPAYSLFSYAAKEIPASIRELVDVVGLSVYPQLHPLGTAADRILSTLEAAFASSRLAVTELGYGGEDLNTGPWWFGSASDPAVARTAVAEHVTGAALGRSDAWGAPFWWYYLEDQVGTPGGQVAPALAAVSTGF
;
A
#
# COMPACT_ATOMS: atom_id res chain seq x y z
N ALA A 1 15.81 15.49 10.39
CA ALA A 1 16.36 15.82 9.04
C ALA A 1 15.23 15.86 7.99
N LEU A 2 14.35 14.84 7.92
CA LEU A 2 13.26 14.73 6.93
C LEU A 2 12.28 15.93 7.02
N HIS A 3 11.74 16.19 8.20
CA HIS A 3 10.80 17.31 8.43
C HIS A 3 11.41 18.69 8.09
N ALA A 4 12.71 18.87 8.31
CA ALA A 4 13.40 20.10 7.96
C ALA A 4 13.45 20.38 6.45
N GLN A 5 13.15 19.39 5.65
CA GLN A 5 13.05 19.47 4.19
C GLN A 5 11.59 19.40 3.69
N GLY A 6 10.62 19.52 4.59
CA GLY A 6 9.20 19.42 4.27
C GLY A 6 8.68 17.99 4.04
N GLY A 7 9.52 16.98 4.29
CA GLY A 7 9.13 15.57 4.16
C GLY A 7 8.34 15.06 5.35
N GLN A 8 7.50 14.05 5.12
CA GLN A 8 6.76 13.31 6.15
C GLN A 8 7.26 11.86 6.20
N ALA A 9 7.13 11.24 7.38
CA ALA A 9 7.56 9.87 7.62
C ALA A 9 6.34 8.96 7.79
N LEU A 10 6.14 8.03 6.86
CA LEU A 10 5.32 6.84 7.05
C LEU A 10 6.23 5.69 7.48
N VAL A 11 5.94 5.08 8.62
CA VAL A 11 6.70 3.94 9.13
C VAL A 11 5.82 2.69 9.15
N GLN A 12 6.29 1.67 8.49
CA GLN A 12 5.69 0.34 8.50
C GLN A 12 6.07 -0.40 9.79
N ILE A 13 5.09 -0.92 10.52
CA ILE A 13 5.35 -1.67 11.75
C ILE A 13 6.04 -3.00 11.45
N CYS A 14 5.61 -3.68 10.38
CA CYS A 14 6.17 -4.95 9.98
C CYS A 14 5.87 -5.20 8.50
N ASP A 15 6.84 -5.70 7.79
CA ASP A 15 6.66 -6.22 6.44
C ASP A 15 5.75 -7.46 6.46
N SER A 16 4.91 -7.61 5.43
CA SER A 16 3.95 -8.69 5.29
C SER A 16 4.60 -10.08 5.34
N HIS A 17 5.79 -10.23 4.76
CA HIS A 17 6.54 -11.49 4.73
C HIS A 17 7.02 -11.95 6.11
N ASP A 18 7.24 -11.01 7.05
CA ASP A 18 7.70 -11.31 8.40
C ASP A 18 6.52 -11.56 9.37
N LEU A 19 5.30 -11.18 9.01
CA LEU A 19 4.15 -11.18 9.92
C LEU A 19 3.80 -12.57 10.45
N ALA A 20 3.90 -13.59 9.61
CA ALA A 20 3.58 -14.97 9.97
C ALA A 20 4.50 -15.53 11.08
N ALA A 21 5.74 -15.05 11.16
CA ALA A 21 6.72 -15.47 12.17
C ALA A 21 6.48 -14.84 13.55
N LEU A 22 5.68 -13.78 13.65
CA LEU A 22 5.45 -13.06 14.90
C LEU A 22 4.28 -13.65 15.68
N THR A 23 4.57 -14.12 16.90
CA THR A 23 3.52 -14.41 17.90
C THR A 23 2.81 -13.12 18.30
N ASP A 24 1.63 -13.22 18.89
CA ASP A 24 0.89 -12.04 19.38
C ASP A 24 1.70 -11.22 20.38
N SER A 25 2.40 -11.85 21.31
CA SER A 25 3.27 -11.16 22.27
C SER A 25 4.47 -10.47 21.61
N ALA A 26 5.10 -11.10 20.61
CA ALA A 26 6.19 -10.51 19.86
C ALA A 26 5.71 -9.30 19.03
N TRP A 27 4.51 -9.42 18.45
CA TRP A 27 3.86 -8.31 17.74
C TRP A 27 3.62 -7.11 18.65
N ASP A 28 2.98 -7.32 19.80
CA ASP A 28 2.67 -6.25 20.75
C ASP A 28 3.96 -5.58 21.28
N THR A 29 5.00 -6.38 21.56
CA THR A 29 6.32 -5.86 21.95
C THR A 29 6.95 -5.01 20.84
N ARG A 30 6.85 -5.44 19.58
CA ARG A 30 7.36 -4.69 18.42
C ARG A 30 6.65 -3.36 18.27
N VAL A 31 5.31 -3.35 18.31
CA VAL A 31 4.49 -2.12 18.25
C VAL A 31 4.92 -1.14 19.36
N ASP A 32 5.01 -1.63 20.58
CA ASP A 32 5.43 -0.83 21.75
C ASP A 32 6.81 -0.23 21.59
N THR A 33 7.76 -1.02 21.12
CA THR A 33 9.13 -0.61 20.93
C THR A 33 9.26 0.47 19.86
N LEU A 34 8.59 0.28 18.72
CA LEU A 34 8.64 1.21 17.59
C LEU A 34 7.99 2.56 17.95
N ILE A 35 6.80 2.55 18.56
CA ILE A 35 6.12 3.79 18.97
C ILE A 35 6.97 4.58 19.97
N LYS A 36 7.64 3.91 20.91
CA LYS A 36 8.53 4.56 21.87
C LYS A 36 9.80 5.11 21.21
N ALA A 37 10.38 4.38 20.28
CA ALA A 37 11.62 4.76 19.61
C ALA A 37 11.45 5.90 18.60
N LEU A 38 10.27 6.03 18.01
CA LEU A 38 9.99 6.94 16.90
C LEU A 38 8.78 7.86 17.23
N PRO A 39 8.90 8.75 18.23
CA PRO A 39 7.75 9.54 18.71
C PRO A 39 7.26 10.61 17.73
N ASN A 40 8.05 10.95 16.71
CA ASN A 40 7.76 12.03 15.75
C ASN A 40 7.43 11.49 14.34
N VAL A 41 6.86 10.32 14.24
CA VAL A 41 6.38 9.74 12.97
C VAL A 41 5.04 10.38 12.61
N ASP A 42 4.86 10.72 11.35
CA ASP A 42 3.63 11.36 10.85
C ASP A 42 2.52 10.34 10.60
N ALA A 43 2.91 9.13 10.16
CA ALA A 43 1.97 8.06 9.90
C ALA A 43 2.56 6.68 10.24
N TRP A 44 1.72 5.78 10.72
CA TRP A 44 2.04 4.38 10.98
C TRP A 44 1.24 3.47 10.07
N GLU A 45 1.92 2.65 9.30
CA GLU A 45 1.30 1.53 8.62
C GLU A 45 1.12 0.38 9.62
N VAL A 46 -0.11 0.26 10.12
CA VAL A 46 -0.49 -0.66 11.20
C VAL A 46 -0.74 -2.09 10.72
N GLY A 47 -0.88 -2.27 9.43
CA GLY A 47 -0.96 -3.57 8.76
C GLY A 47 -0.55 -3.41 7.32
N ASN A 48 0.36 -4.27 6.88
CA ASN A 48 0.88 -4.30 5.52
C ASN A 48 0.33 -5.50 4.77
N GLU A 49 -0.17 -5.26 3.55
CA GLU A 49 -0.72 -6.24 2.62
C GLU A 49 -1.77 -7.18 3.22
N ILE A 50 -2.61 -6.63 4.12
CA ILE A 50 -3.68 -7.39 4.75
C ILE A 50 -4.63 -7.96 3.68
N GLY A 51 -4.81 -9.27 3.70
CA GLY A 51 -5.50 -10.02 2.64
C GLY A 51 -4.55 -10.84 1.76
N GLY A 52 -3.24 -10.79 2.00
CA GLY A 52 -2.29 -11.76 1.46
C GLY A 52 -2.46 -13.13 2.12
N ASP A 53 -2.36 -14.20 1.35
CA ASP A 53 -2.56 -15.58 1.83
C ASP A 53 -1.34 -16.16 2.57
N TRP A 54 -0.21 -15.43 2.58
CA TRP A 54 1.03 -15.77 3.28
C TRP A 54 1.12 -15.22 4.71
N LEU A 55 0.18 -14.38 5.15
CA LEU A 55 0.29 -13.59 6.39
C LEU A 55 0.17 -14.42 7.68
N GLY A 56 -0.16 -15.69 7.59
CA GLY A 56 -0.35 -16.57 8.74
C GLY A 56 -1.60 -16.23 9.56
N ALA A 57 -1.56 -16.52 10.87
CA ALA A 57 -2.73 -16.40 11.72
C ALA A 57 -2.97 -14.98 12.23
N GLY A 58 -4.23 -14.54 12.18
CA GLY A 58 -4.72 -13.33 12.83
C GLY A 58 -4.18 -12.00 12.35
N PRO A 59 -3.90 -11.78 11.04
CA PRO A 59 -3.31 -10.52 10.57
C PRO A 59 -4.20 -9.32 10.89
N VAL A 60 -5.51 -9.43 10.74
CA VAL A 60 -6.47 -8.37 11.06
C VAL A 60 -6.48 -8.02 12.54
N ALA A 61 -6.41 -9.03 13.42
CA ALA A 61 -6.36 -8.80 14.86
C ALA A 61 -5.05 -8.11 15.29
N LYS A 62 -3.92 -8.49 14.68
CA LYS A 62 -2.63 -7.82 14.88
C LYS A 62 -2.70 -6.35 14.42
N ALA A 63 -3.20 -6.08 13.21
CA ALA A 63 -3.37 -4.73 12.70
C ALA A 63 -4.29 -3.89 13.59
N GLN A 64 -5.40 -4.44 14.08
CA GLN A 64 -6.31 -3.76 14.99
C GLN A 64 -5.65 -3.36 16.31
N ARG A 65 -4.84 -4.24 16.90
CA ARG A 65 -4.08 -3.91 18.13
C ARG A 65 -3.07 -2.80 17.89
N ALA A 66 -2.37 -2.86 16.76
CA ALA A 66 -1.43 -1.81 16.38
C ALA A 66 -2.14 -0.46 16.15
N ALA A 67 -3.24 -0.43 15.41
CA ALA A 67 -4.03 0.78 15.17
C ALA A 67 -4.52 1.40 16.49
N LYS A 68 -5.03 0.57 17.41
CA LYS A 68 -5.43 1.02 18.73
C LYS A 68 -4.26 1.63 19.52
N ALA A 69 -3.11 0.96 19.55
CA ALA A 69 -1.93 1.46 20.27
C ALA A 69 -1.42 2.79 19.69
N VAL A 70 -1.42 2.95 18.37
CA VAL A 70 -1.05 4.20 17.68
C VAL A 70 -2.01 5.33 18.09
N ARG A 71 -3.31 5.11 17.99
CA ARG A 71 -4.33 6.14 18.32
C ARG A 71 -4.35 6.53 19.79
N GLU A 72 -4.07 5.60 20.69
CA GLU A 72 -4.04 5.88 22.14
C GLU A 72 -2.77 6.63 22.58
N ARG A 73 -1.67 6.50 21.83
CA ARG A 73 -0.34 6.90 22.30
C ARG A 73 0.36 7.94 21.43
N THR A 74 -0.19 8.24 20.25
CA THR A 74 0.39 9.20 19.32
C THR A 74 -0.71 10.05 18.68
N SER A 75 -0.31 11.08 17.95
CA SER A 75 -1.18 11.85 17.05
C SER A 75 -0.98 11.49 15.58
N ALA A 76 -0.21 10.44 15.31
CA ALA A 76 0.10 10.04 13.94
C ALA A 76 -1.09 9.42 13.22
N THR A 77 -1.13 9.59 11.92
CA THR A 77 -2.11 8.97 11.03
C THR A 77 -1.98 7.45 11.03
N THR A 78 -3.08 6.72 11.12
CA THR A 78 -3.11 5.26 11.00
C THR A 78 -3.40 4.85 9.57
N VAL A 79 -2.55 4.00 9.01
CA VAL A 79 -2.63 3.50 7.63
C VAL A 79 -2.80 1.98 7.63
N LEU A 80 -3.80 1.46 6.94
CA LEU A 80 -4.01 0.03 6.74
C LEU A 80 -3.85 -0.28 5.25
N THR A 81 -2.80 -0.99 4.88
CA THR A 81 -2.58 -1.43 3.51
C THR A 81 -3.22 -2.79 3.26
N LEU A 82 -4.09 -2.86 2.26
CA LEU A 82 -4.68 -4.11 1.77
C LEU A 82 -3.92 -4.60 0.53
N TYR A 83 -3.75 -5.91 0.44
CA TYR A 83 -3.18 -6.52 -0.75
C TYR A 83 -4.20 -6.58 -1.87
N TYR A 84 -3.85 -6.03 -3.03
CA TYR A 84 -4.70 -6.09 -4.19
C TYR A 84 -4.55 -7.43 -4.92
N GLN A 85 -5.56 -8.26 -4.85
CA GLN A 85 -5.69 -9.48 -5.63
C GLN A 85 -7.16 -9.77 -5.95
N LEU A 86 -7.39 -10.53 -7.02
CA LEU A 86 -8.73 -10.90 -7.50
C LEU A 86 -9.18 -12.28 -7.00
N GLY A 87 -8.37 -12.96 -6.19
CA GLY A 87 -8.69 -14.26 -5.64
C GLY A 87 -8.70 -15.39 -6.68
N GLN A 88 -7.74 -15.39 -7.62
CA GLN A 88 -7.68 -16.42 -8.67
C GLN A 88 -7.45 -17.82 -8.10
N ALA A 89 -6.64 -17.95 -7.05
CA ALA A 89 -6.39 -19.21 -6.36
C ALA A 89 -7.51 -19.54 -5.37
N ASP A 90 -7.97 -18.55 -4.61
CA ASP A 90 -9.06 -18.66 -3.64
C ASP A 90 -9.88 -17.36 -3.62
N PRO A 91 -11.16 -17.40 -4.03
CA PRO A 91 -12.04 -16.23 -4.04
C PRO A 91 -12.23 -15.53 -2.69
N ALA A 92 -11.94 -16.21 -1.57
CA ALA A 92 -12.01 -15.61 -0.25
C ALA A 92 -10.96 -14.51 -0.06
N TYR A 93 -9.83 -14.63 -0.73
CA TYR A 93 -8.74 -13.65 -0.70
C TYR A 93 -8.88 -12.53 -1.73
N SER A 94 -9.91 -12.52 -2.58
CA SER A 94 -10.13 -11.33 -3.40
C SER A 94 -10.28 -10.11 -2.52
N LEU A 95 -9.68 -8.98 -2.89
CA LEU A 95 -9.73 -7.73 -2.13
C LEU A 95 -11.14 -7.44 -1.59
N PHE A 96 -12.15 -7.57 -2.46
CA PHE A 96 -13.53 -7.24 -2.10
C PHE A 96 -14.15 -8.22 -1.11
N SER A 97 -13.94 -9.53 -1.32
CA SER A 97 -14.43 -10.55 -0.40
C SER A 97 -13.76 -10.43 0.96
N TYR A 98 -12.45 -10.25 0.96
CA TYR A 98 -11.66 -10.12 2.18
C TYR A 98 -12.03 -8.86 2.96
N ALA A 99 -12.06 -7.71 2.29
CA ALA A 99 -12.48 -6.46 2.92
C ALA A 99 -13.89 -6.54 3.50
N ALA A 100 -14.83 -7.19 2.82
CA ALA A 100 -16.19 -7.30 3.28
C ALA A 100 -16.38 -8.23 4.49
N LYS A 101 -15.64 -9.36 4.54
CA LYS A 101 -15.85 -10.43 5.51
C LYS A 101 -14.89 -10.40 6.68
N GLU A 102 -13.61 -10.10 6.42
CA GLU A 102 -12.53 -10.24 7.38
C GLU A 102 -12.14 -8.93 8.07
N ILE A 103 -12.48 -7.76 7.46
CA ILE A 103 -12.17 -6.45 8.03
C ILE A 103 -13.40 -5.90 8.78
N PRO A 104 -13.51 -6.09 10.11
CA PRO A 104 -14.66 -5.63 10.87
C PRO A 104 -14.72 -4.11 11.02
N ALA A 105 -15.91 -3.57 11.33
CA ALA A 105 -16.10 -2.14 11.57
C ALA A 105 -15.14 -1.59 12.63
N SER A 106 -14.84 -2.37 13.67
CA SER A 106 -13.96 -1.98 14.76
C SER A 106 -12.52 -1.64 14.35
N ILE A 107 -12.01 -2.16 13.25
CA ILE A 107 -10.71 -1.71 12.72
C ILE A 107 -10.90 -0.57 11.73
N ARG A 108 -11.98 -0.57 10.92
CA ARG A 108 -12.23 0.52 9.97
C ARG A 108 -12.38 1.87 10.66
N GLU A 109 -12.96 1.91 11.86
CA GLU A 109 -13.09 3.11 12.69
C GLU A 109 -11.74 3.61 13.27
N LEU A 110 -10.74 2.76 13.30
CA LEU A 110 -9.39 3.09 13.77
C LEU A 110 -8.44 3.52 12.66
N VAL A 111 -8.85 3.42 11.39
CA VAL A 111 -8.00 3.64 10.22
C VAL A 111 -8.33 4.99 9.59
N ASP A 112 -7.35 5.89 9.55
CA ASP A 112 -7.48 7.20 8.92
C ASP A 112 -7.27 7.11 7.40
N VAL A 113 -6.43 6.18 6.96
CA VAL A 113 -6.11 5.93 5.55
C VAL A 113 -6.18 4.44 5.25
N VAL A 114 -6.95 4.06 4.25
CA VAL A 114 -6.88 2.72 3.65
C VAL A 114 -6.03 2.79 2.40
N GLY A 115 -5.00 1.95 2.36
CA GLY A 115 -4.05 1.85 1.26
C GLY A 115 -4.22 0.56 0.46
N LEU A 116 -3.71 0.58 -0.77
CA LEU A 116 -3.53 -0.60 -1.59
C LEU A 116 -2.05 -0.84 -1.87
N SER A 117 -1.63 -2.10 -1.72
CA SER A 117 -0.43 -2.63 -2.35
C SER A 117 -0.80 -3.19 -3.72
N VAL A 118 -0.18 -2.67 -4.77
CA VAL A 118 -0.55 -2.93 -6.17
C VAL A 118 0.67 -3.34 -6.99
N TYR A 119 0.63 -4.57 -7.47
CA TYR A 119 1.62 -5.13 -8.38
C TYR A 119 0.92 -5.63 -9.65
N PRO A 120 0.74 -4.78 -10.68
CA PRO A 120 -0.06 -5.11 -11.86
C PRO A 120 0.44 -6.31 -12.65
N GLN A 121 1.72 -6.67 -12.54
CA GLN A 121 2.27 -7.88 -13.15
C GLN A 121 1.73 -9.17 -12.49
N LEU A 122 1.37 -9.11 -11.21
CA LEU A 122 0.80 -10.24 -10.47
C LEU A 122 -0.73 -10.22 -10.55
N HIS A 123 -1.32 -9.06 -10.29
CA HIS A 123 -2.76 -8.85 -10.24
C HIS A 123 -3.13 -7.59 -11.03
N PRO A 124 -3.61 -7.75 -12.26
CA PRO A 124 -3.86 -6.63 -13.15
C PRO A 124 -4.96 -5.70 -12.64
N LEU A 125 -4.66 -4.43 -12.60
CA LEU A 125 -5.62 -3.36 -12.31
C LEU A 125 -6.36 -2.95 -13.59
N GLY A 126 -5.62 -2.87 -14.71
CA GLY A 126 -6.14 -2.48 -16.02
C GLY A 126 -6.89 -1.16 -15.99
N THR A 127 -7.85 -1.01 -16.87
CA THR A 127 -8.75 0.17 -16.92
C THR A 127 -9.78 0.19 -15.78
N ALA A 128 -9.79 -0.80 -14.90
CA ALA A 128 -10.71 -0.89 -13.77
C ALA A 128 -10.20 -0.18 -12.51
N ALA A 129 -9.03 0.48 -12.54
CA ALA A 129 -8.43 1.14 -11.39
C ALA A 129 -9.41 2.06 -10.64
N ASP A 130 -10.10 2.95 -11.36
CA ASP A 130 -11.10 3.85 -10.76
C ASP A 130 -12.23 3.10 -10.06
N ARG A 131 -12.72 2.03 -10.65
CA ARG A 131 -13.80 1.23 -10.07
C ARG A 131 -13.34 0.48 -8.82
N ILE A 132 -12.11 -0.01 -8.82
CA ILE A 132 -11.51 -0.71 -7.69
C ILE A 132 -11.35 0.27 -6.52
N LEU A 133 -10.77 1.44 -6.77
CA LEU A 133 -10.61 2.49 -5.77
C LEU A 133 -11.97 2.98 -5.24
N SER A 134 -12.98 3.19 -6.11
CA SER A 134 -14.33 3.59 -5.67
C SER A 134 -15.01 2.53 -4.79
N THR A 135 -14.76 1.25 -5.07
CA THR A 135 -15.31 0.16 -4.23
C THR A 135 -14.65 0.14 -2.86
N LEU A 136 -13.35 0.41 -2.82
CA LEU A 136 -12.60 0.51 -1.56
C LEU A 136 -13.06 1.72 -0.73
N GLU A 137 -13.22 2.87 -1.37
CA GLU A 137 -13.79 4.09 -0.75
C GLU A 137 -15.15 3.81 -0.10
N ALA A 138 -16.05 3.15 -0.82
CA ALA A 138 -17.36 2.79 -0.27
C ALA A 138 -17.26 1.85 0.93
N ALA A 139 -16.27 0.94 0.95
CA ALA A 139 -16.04 0.02 2.05
C ALA A 139 -15.40 0.68 3.28
N PHE A 140 -14.68 1.80 3.09
CA PHE A 140 -13.97 2.55 4.12
C PHE A 140 -14.35 4.03 4.08
N ALA A 141 -15.63 4.32 4.13
CA ALA A 141 -16.20 5.65 3.90
C ALA A 141 -15.70 6.76 4.86
N SER A 142 -15.10 6.41 5.99
CA SER A 142 -14.50 7.35 6.95
C SER A 142 -13.00 7.55 6.76
N SER A 143 -12.37 6.80 5.85
CA SER A 143 -10.92 6.83 5.62
C SER A 143 -10.60 7.52 4.30
N ARG A 144 -9.43 8.13 4.21
CA ARG A 144 -8.84 8.57 2.94
C ARG A 144 -8.26 7.37 2.19
N LEU A 145 -8.09 7.50 0.88
CA LEU A 145 -7.49 6.47 0.03
C LEU A 145 -6.02 6.76 -0.28
N ALA A 146 -5.23 5.69 -0.35
CA ALA A 146 -3.86 5.74 -0.84
C ALA A 146 -3.52 4.52 -1.71
N VAL A 147 -2.49 4.64 -2.52
CA VAL A 147 -1.73 3.50 -3.04
C VAL A 147 -0.42 3.51 -2.28
N THR A 148 -0.38 2.72 -1.23
CA THR A 148 0.72 2.71 -0.25
C THR A 148 1.90 1.88 -0.72
N GLU A 149 1.70 1.07 -1.75
CA GLU A 149 2.74 0.28 -2.36
C GLU A 149 2.40 0.06 -3.83
N LEU A 150 3.31 0.47 -4.71
CA LEU A 150 3.18 0.32 -6.14
C LEU A 150 4.51 -0.14 -6.72
N GLY A 151 4.49 -1.20 -7.50
CA GLY A 151 5.64 -1.65 -8.25
C GLY A 151 5.23 -2.32 -9.54
N TYR A 152 6.15 -2.38 -10.50
CA TYR A 152 5.92 -3.09 -11.74
C TYR A 152 7.21 -3.71 -12.26
N GLY A 153 7.14 -5.00 -12.53
CA GLY A 153 8.29 -5.77 -12.96
C GLY A 153 9.04 -6.39 -11.78
N GLY A 154 10.14 -6.94 -12.04
CA GLY A 154 11.00 -7.71 -11.16
C GLY A 154 11.98 -8.45 -12.05
N GLU A 155 12.58 -9.50 -11.56
CA GLU A 155 13.50 -10.33 -12.34
C GLU A 155 12.83 -10.95 -13.57
N ASP A 156 11.52 -11.14 -13.54
CA ASP A 156 10.76 -11.76 -14.61
C ASP A 156 9.70 -10.84 -15.23
N LEU A 157 10.16 -9.76 -15.84
CA LEU A 157 9.30 -8.90 -16.67
C LEU A 157 8.77 -9.60 -17.93
N ASN A 158 9.22 -10.82 -18.21
CA ASN A 158 8.83 -11.56 -19.40
C ASN A 158 7.59 -12.42 -19.20
N THR A 159 7.14 -12.61 -17.97
CA THR A 159 5.96 -13.42 -17.61
C THR A 159 4.79 -12.57 -17.14
N GLY A 160 4.44 -11.54 -17.88
CA GLY A 160 3.34 -10.66 -17.51
C GLY A 160 1.99 -11.35 -17.45
N PRO A 161 0.93 -10.64 -16.97
CA PRO A 161 -0.01 -10.04 -17.88
C PRO A 161 0.39 -8.60 -18.23
N TRP A 162 0.56 -8.35 -19.52
CA TRP A 162 1.06 -7.08 -20.05
C TRP A 162 -0.11 -6.13 -20.33
N TRP A 163 -0.53 -5.40 -19.32
CA TRP A 163 -1.64 -4.44 -19.43
C TRP A 163 -1.21 -3.11 -20.04
N PHE A 164 0.09 -2.83 -20.03
CA PHE A 164 0.67 -1.55 -20.43
C PHE A 164 1.74 -1.68 -21.52
N GLY A 165 1.63 -2.66 -22.36
CA GLY A 165 2.56 -2.88 -23.46
C GLY A 165 3.39 -4.16 -23.32
N SER A 166 4.46 -4.27 -24.10
CA SER A 166 5.31 -5.46 -24.09
C SER A 166 6.48 -5.32 -23.13
N ALA A 167 6.98 -6.44 -22.64
CA ALA A 167 8.19 -6.54 -21.85
C ALA A 167 9.48 -6.11 -22.59
N SER A 168 9.39 -5.74 -23.86
CA SER A 168 10.54 -5.32 -24.64
C SER A 168 11.19 -4.02 -24.14
N ASP A 169 10.46 -3.21 -23.36
CA ASP A 169 10.98 -2.02 -22.72
C ASP A 169 10.39 -1.85 -21.30
N PRO A 170 11.06 -2.39 -20.28
CA PRO A 170 10.63 -2.30 -18.89
C PRO A 170 10.46 -0.87 -18.37
N ALA A 171 11.26 0.07 -18.84
CA ALA A 171 11.18 1.45 -18.40
C ALA A 171 9.89 2.11 -18.89
N VAL A 172 9.50 1.85 -20.16
CA VAL A 172 8.23 2.33 -20.72
C VAL A 172 7.05 1.71 -19.97
N ALA A 173 7.11 0.41 -19.69
CA ALA A 173 6.04 -0.27 -18.96
C ALA A 173 5.88 0.27 -17.53
N ARG A 174 6.98 0.50 -16.79
CA ARG A 174 6.97 1.11 -15.45
C ARG A 174 6.41 2.53 -15.47
N THR A 175 6.82 3.33 -16.44
CA THR A 175 6.31 4.70 -16.64
C THR A 175 4.81 4.68 -16.86
N ALA A 176 4.31 3.83 -17.74
CA ALA A 176 2.87 3.71 -18.03
C ALA A 176 2.06 3.28 -16.78
N VAL A 177 2.59 2.34 -16.00
CA VAL A 177 1.96 1.91 -14.74
C VAL A 177 1.95 3.06 -13.72
N ALA A 178 3.08 3.75 -13.55
CA ALA A 178 3.19 4.88 -12.64
C ALA A 178 2.19 5.99 -13.00
N GLU A 179 2.11 6.37 -14.26
CA GLU A 179 1.18 7.40 -14.75
C GLU A 179 -0.28 6.98 -14.55
N HIS A 180 -0.64 5.77 -14.95
CA HIS A 180 -2.01 5.29 -14.89
C HIS A 180 -2.52 5.17 -13.44
N VAL A 181 -1.76 4.51 -12.57
CA VAL A 181 -2.18 4.29 -11.19
C VAL A 181 -2.15 5.58 -10.39
N THR A 182 -1.14 6.44 -10.60
CA THR A 182 -1.05 7.75 -9.96
C THR A 182 -2.21 8.65 -10.39
N GLY A 183 -2.52 8.69 -11.69
CA GLY A 183 -3.65 9.47 -12.21
C GLY A 183 -4.98 9.01 -11.60
N ALA A 184 -5.22 7.71 -11.53
CA ALA A 184 -6.42 7.15 -10.91
C ALA A 184 -6.52 7.47 -9.41
N ALA A 185 -5.40 7.42 -8.69
CA ALA A 185 -5.36 7.71 -7.26
C ALA A 185 -5.54 9.22 -6.97
N LEU A 186 -4.78 10.08 -7.62
CA LEU A 186 -4.80 11.53 -7.38
C LEU A 186 -6.04 12.24 -7.94
N GLY A 187 -6.71 11.65 -8.93
CA GLY A 187 -7.99 12.17 -9.45
C GLY A 187 -9.15 12.11 -8.44
N ARG A 188 -8.92 11.60 -7.23
CA ARG A 188 -9.94 11.44 -6.18
C ARG A 188 -9.85 12.53 -5.13
N SER A 189 -11.01 12.99 -4.67
CA SER A 189 -11.08 14.04 -3.62
C SER A 189 -10.64 13.56 -2.24
N ASP A 190 -10.62 12.25 -2.00
CA ASP A 190 -10.22 11.60 -0.76
C ASP A 190 -8.78 11.04 -0.80
N ALA A 191 -8.02 11.32 -1.86
CA ALA A 191 -6.65 10.86 -1.99
C ALA A 191 -5.75 11.33 -0.83
N TRP A 192 -4.93 10.42 -0.30
CA TRP A 192 -3.90 10.70 0.71
C TRP A 192 -2.52 10.68 0.05
N GLY A 193 -2.25 11.68 -0.76
CA GLY A 193 -0.98 11.83 -1.46
C GLY A 193 -0.82 10.94 -2.70
N ALA A 194 0.36 11.01 -3.30
CA ALA A 194 0.73 10.21 -4.46
C ALA A 194 1.08 8.77 -4.06
N PRO A 195 0.98 7.80 -4.99
CA PRO A 195 1.42 6.43 -4.74
C PRO A 195 2.89 6.33 -4.32
N PHE A 196 3.17 5.41 -3.41
CA PHE A 196 4.52 5.04 -3.03
C PHE A 196 5.06 4.01 -4.01
N TRP A 197 6.09 4.39 -4.78
CA TRP A 197 6.80 3.44 -5.62
C TRP A 197 7.78 2.63 -4.77
N TRP A 198 7.48 1.32 -4.57
CA TRP A 198 8.22 0.46 -3.64
C TRP A 198 9.70 0.33 -4.01
N TYR A 199 9.98 0.04 -5.28
CA TYR A 199 11.34 -0.11 -5.78
C TYR A 199 11.98 1.22 -6.22
N TYR A 200 11.57 2.35 -5.63
CA TYR A 200 12.02 3.67 -6.09
C TYR A 200 13.55 3.80 -6.12
N LEU A 201 14.25 3.34 -5.09
CA LEU A 201 15.71 3.41 -5.04
C LEU A 201 16.37 2.52 -6.10
N GLU A 202 15.84 1.35 -6.33
CA GLU A 202 16.33 0.40 -7.32
C GLU A 202 16.04 0.86 -8.75
N ASP A 203 14.84 1.36 -8.98
CA ASP A 203 14.39 1.82 -10.31
C ASP A 203 14.94 3.19 -10.71
N GLN A 204 15.42 4.00 -9.75
CA GLN A 204 15.93 5.35 -10.00
C GLN A 204 17.42 5.49 -9.75
N VAL A 205 17.95 4.85 -8.70
CA VAL A 205 19.35 5.00 -8.28
C VAL A 205 20.18 3.85 -8.84
N GLY A 206 20.92 4.10 -9.91
CA GLY A 206 21.86 3.13 -10.50
C GLY A 206 21.32 2.36 -11.69
N THR A 207 20.08 2.57 -12.09
CA THR A 207 19.53 1.98 -13.32
C THR A 207 19.56 3.01 -14.45
N PRO A 208 20.34 2.80 -15.53
CA PRO A 208 20.24 3.65 -16.70
C PRO A 208 18.81 3.62 -17.25
N GLY A 209 18.14 4.77 -17.28
CA GLY A 209 16.78 4.89 -17.79
C GLY A 209 15.66 4.77 -16.75
N GLY A 210 15.97 4.84 -15.45
CA GLY A 210 14.94 4.96 -14.40
C GLY A 210 14.05 6.19 -14.65
N GLN A 211 12.81 5.97 -15.12
CA GLN A 211 11.92 7.04 -15.58
C GLN A 211 10.69 7.22 -14.69
N VAL A 212 10.62 6.49 -13.59
CA VAL A 212 9.47 6.53 -12.69
C VAL A 212 9.35 7.89 -12.00
N ALA A 213 10.46 8.48 -11.55
CA ALA A 213 10.42 9.78 -10.88
C ALA A 213 9.87 10.92 -11.76
N PRO A 214 10.28 11.07 -13.03
CA PRO A 214 9.66 12.05 -13.92
C PRO A 214 8.17 11.79 -14.15
N ALA A 215 7.75 10.53 -14.31
CA ALA A 215 6.36 10.16 -14.48
C ALA A 215 5.52 10.51 -13.24
N LEU A 216 5.97 10.14 -12.05
CA LEU A 216 5.31 10.49 -10.79
C LEU A 216 5.22 12.01 -10.60
N ALA A 217 6.30 12.74 -10.91
CA ALA A 217 6.31 14.19 -10.81
C ALA A 217 5.36 14.85 -11.82
N ALA A 218 5.34 14.38 -13.07
CA ALA A 218 4.47 14.92 -14.11
C ALA A 218 2.98 14.75 -13.76
N VAL A 219 2.60 13.59 -13.26
CA VAL A 219 1.19 13.34 -12.84
C VAL A 219 0.85 14.15 -11.59
N SER A 220 1.76 14.23 -10.61
CA SER A 220 1.54 14.98 -9.36
C SER A 220 1.40 16.49 -9.55
N THR A 221 1.95 17.05 -10.61
CA THR A 221 1.82 18.49 -10.94
C THR A 221 0.59 18.82 -11.78
N GLY A 222 -0.10 17.82 -12.29
CA GLY A 222 -1.32 17.97 -13.10
C GLY A 222 -2.62 18.04 -12.28
N PHE A 223 -2.52 17.92 -10.95
CA PHE A 223 -3.66 17.93 -10.00
C PHE A 223 -3.52 19.06 -8.94
#